data_3c9a3d62e99ab3eb8be12cdc3b716b39
#
_entry.id   3c9a3d62e99ab3eb8be12cdc3b716b39
#
_cell.length_a   1.000
_cell.length_b   1.000
_cell.length_c   1.000
_cell.angle_alpha   90.00
_cell.angle_beta   90.00
_cell.angle_gamma   90.00
#
_symmetry.space_group_name_H-M   'P 1'
#
loop_
_entity.id
_entity.type
_entity.pdbx_description
1 polymer ?
#
loop_
_entity_poly.entity_id
_entity_poly.type
_entity_poly.pdbx_seq_one_letter_code
_entity_poly.pdbx_strand_id
1 'polypeptide(L)'
;MATAAKKKTTKKTTKKTTKPRARTLLVVESPSKAKIIGKYLGSSYKVIASVGHVRDLPKSRLAVDVDNHFEPEYINIRGKGPTIRELKKEAASAKRVLLATDPDREGEAISWHIAHLLGIDPTSECRIEFNEINKEAVKEALKHPRAINMGLVDAQQARRVLDRLVGYQISPLLWKKVRRGLSAGRVQSAALKIICDRETEI
;
A
#
# COMPACT_ATOMS: atom_id res chain seq x y z
N MET A 1 -26.82 -34.28 66.06
CA MET A 1 -26.24 -33.03 65.55
C MET A 1 -26.00 -33.22 64.07
N ALA A 2 -26.84 -32.60 63.20
CA ALA A 2 -26.77 -32.75 61.74
C ALA A 2 -26.19 -31.47 61.15
N THR A 3 -25.06 -31.60 60.46
CA THR A 3 -24.39 -30.51 59.76
C THR A 3 -24.87 -30.42 58.29
N ALA A 4 -25.52 -29.32 57.96
CA ALA A 4 -26.03 -29.05 56.63
C ALA A 4 -24.92 -28.56 55.70
N ALA A 5 -24.72 -29.27 54.57
CA ALA A 5 -23.82 -28.87 53.49
C ALA A 5 -24.48 -27.87 52.55
N LYS A 6 -23.91 -26.67 52.43
CA LYS A 6 -24.30 -25.61 51.49
C LYS A 6 -23.80 -25.96 50.07
N LYS A 7 -24.70 -26.24 49.12
CA LYS A 7 -24.45 -26.33 47.70
C LYS A 7 -24.15 -24.96 47.10
N LYS A 8 -22.91 -24.73 46.61
CA LYS A 8 -22.55 -23.54 45.81
C LYS A 8 -23.03 -23.76 44.36
N THR A 9 -24.02 -23.01 43.90
CA THR A 9 -24.45 -22.94 42.51
C THR A 9 -23.51 -22.02 41.72
N THR A 10 -22.66 -22.57 40.87
CA THR A 10 -21.86 -21.84 39.90
C THR A 10 -22.72 -21.41 38.72
N LYS A 11 -23.00 -20.11 38.57
CA LYS A 11 -23.62 -19.51 37.39
C LYS A 11 -22.65 -19.59 36.23
N LYS A 12 -22.94 -20.48 35.24
CA LYS A 12 -22.29 -20.50 33.92
C LYS A 12 -22.74 -19.26 33.16
N THR A 13 -21.88 -18.25 33.02
CA THR A 13 -22.07 -17.13 32.08
C THR A 13 -21.81 -17.62 30.69
N THR A 14 -22.85 -17.87 29.90
CA THR A 14 -22.77 -18.12 28.49
C THR A 14 -22.33 -16.85 27.77
N LYS A 15 -21.06 -16.80 27.33
CA LYS A 15 -20.58 -15.78 26.40
C LYS A 15 -21.37 -15.94 25.08
N LYS A 16 -22.32 -15.03 24.83
CA LYS A 16 -22.92 -14.87 23.49
C LYS A 16 -21.81 -14.57 22.49
N THR A 17 -21.48 -15.51 21.63
CA THR A 17 -20.67 -15.30 20.43
C THR A 17 -21.50 -14.50 19.44
N THR A 18 -21.48 -13.18 19.54
CA THR A 18 -22.02 -12.31 18.50
C THR A 18 -21.16 -12.48 17.25
N LYS A 19 -21.76 -12.94 16.13
CA LYS A 19 -21.13 -12.93 14.81
C LYS A 19 -20.49 -11.54 14.59
N PRO A 20 -19.22 -11.45 14.15
CA PRO A 20 -18.58 -10.15 13.95
C PRO A 20 -19.42 -9.36 12.93
N ARG A 21 -19.89 -8.19 13.35
CA ARG A 21 -20.60 -7.26 12.45
C ARG A 21 -19.65 -6.91 11.30
N ALA A 22 -20.08 -7.11 10.06
CA ALA A 22 -19.28 -6.78 8.88
C ALA A 22 -18.86 -5.31 8.95
N ARG A 23 -17.54 -5.06 9.05
CA ARG A 23 -16.93 -3.73 9.19
C ARG A 23 -16.54 -3.20 7.83
N THR A 24 -16.36 -1.89 7.71
CA THR A 24 -15.66 -1.32 6.57
C THR A 24 -14.16 -1.52 6.78
N LEU A 25 -13.47 -2.11 5.79
CA LEU A 25 -12.02 -2.22 5.76
C LEU A 25 -11.44 -0.93 5.19
N LEU A 26 -10.53 -0.31 5.91
CA LEU A 26 -9.74 0.84 5.46
C LEU A 26 -8.28 0.40 5.33
N VAL A 27 -7.73 0.53 4.13
CA VAL A 27 -6.34 0.16 3.87
C VAL A 27 -5.51 1.43 3.72
N VAL A 28 -4.46 1.54 4.53
CA VAL A 28 -3.49 2.64 4.51
C VAL A 28 -2.10 2.11 4.17
N GLU A 29 -1.14 2.97 3.91
CA GLU A 29 0.20 2.54 3.52
C GLU A 29 1.11 2.17 4.69
N SER A 30 0.95 2.83 5.88
CA SER A 30 1.86 2.64 7.01
C SER A 30 1.16 2.18 8.28
N PRO A 31 1.84 1.35 9.12
CA PRO A 31 1.31 0.91 10.41
C PRO A 31 1.03 2.06 11.38
N SER A 32 1.82 3.13 11.33
CA SER A 32 1.63 4.32 12.17
C SER A 32 0.30 5.01 11.84
N LYS A 33 0.02 5.22 10.54
CA LYS A 33 -1.28 5.75 10.07
C LYS A 33 -2.43 4.84 10.47
N ALA A 34 -2.28 3.52 10.31
CA ALA A 34 -3.32 2.56 10.70
C ALA A 34 -3.67 2.67 12.19
N LYS A 35 -2.66 2.80 13.06
CA LYS A 35 -2.85 2.94 14.51
C LYS A 35 -3.59 4.23 14.88
N ILE A 36 -3.22 5.36 14.27
CA ILE A 36 -3.82 6.67 14.54
C ILE A 36 -5.26 6.71 14.03
N ILE A 37 -5.47 6.38 12.76
CA ILE A 37 -6.79 6.42 12.12
C ILE A 37 -7.76 5.43 12.78
N GLY A 38 -7.27 4.25 13.18
CA GLY A 38 -8.07 3.27 13.89
C GLY A 38 -8.63 3.80 15.23
N LYS A 39 -7.89 4.67 15.93
CA LYS A 39 -8.39 5.36 17.14
C LYS A 39 -9.51 6.37 16.82
N TYR A 40 -9.45 7.02 15.65
CA TYR A 40 -10.46 8.02 15.25
C TYR A 40 -11.79 7.39 14.80
N LEU A 41 -11.74 6.22 14.15
CA LEU A 41 -12.90 5.61 13.50
C LEU A 41 -13.67 4.60 14.37
N GLY A 42 -13.08 4.10 15.44
CA GLY A 42 -13.72 3.16 16.37
C GLY A 42 -14.02 1.78 15.76
N SER A 43 -14.95 1.06 16.37
CA SER A 43 -15.19 -0.38 16.11
C SER A 43 -15.91 -0.70 14.79
N SER A 44 -16.49 0.29 14.11
CA SER A 44 -17.18 0.10 12.81
C SER A 44 -16.21 -0.06 11.65
N TYR A 45 -14.96 0.28 11.85
CA TYR A 45 -13.91 0.19 10.86
C TYR A 45 -12.81 -0.79 11.29
N LYS A 46 -12.24 -1.48 10.33
CA LYS A 46 -10.97 -2.21 10.49
C LYS A 46 -9.93 -1.48 9.66
N VAL A 47 -8.88 -0.98 10.30
CA VAL A 47 -7.79 -0.28 9.58
C VAL A 47 -6.58 -1.19 9.52
N ILE A 48 -6.03 -1.39 8.31
CA ILE A 48 -4.86 -2.25 8.06
C ILE A 48 -3.85 -1.47 7.22
N ALA A 49 -2.56 -1.75 7.44
CA ALA A 49 -1.48 -1.19 6.64
C ALA A 49 -1.00 -2.18 5.58
N SER A 50 -0.79 -1.71 4.35
CA SER A 50 -0.11 -2.46 3.29
C SER A 50 1.41 -2.53 3.49
N VAL A 51 1.94 -1.65 4.35
CA VAL A 51 3.38 -1.49 4.58
C VAL A 51 4.11 -1.14 3.27
N GLY A 52 3.62 -0.11 2.57
CA GLY A 52 4.10 0.31 1.25
C GLY A 52 3.58 -0.56 0.11
N HIS A 53 4.35 -0.66 -0.98
CA HIS A 53 3.97 -1.46 -2.15
C HIS A 53 3.84 -2.96 -1.83
N VAL A 54 2.85 -3.59 -2.45
CA VAL A 54 2.58 -5.04 -2.36
C VAL A 54 2.96 -5.78 -3.65
N ARG A 55 3.03 -5.05 -4.79
CA ARG A 55 3.47 -5.52 -6.10
C ARG A 55 4.55 -4.60 -6.64
N ASP A 56 5.50 -5.16 -7.39
CA ASP A 56 6.55 -4.41 -8.08
C ASP A 56 7.10 -5.24 -9.24
N LEU A 57 7.94 -4.64 -10.08
CA LEU A 57 8.68 -5.33 -11.12
C LEU A 57 9.70 -6.31 -10.48
N PRO A 58 9.89 -7.53 -11.03
CA PRO A 58 10.92 -8.46 -10.54
C PRO A 58 12.32 -7.83 -10.61
N LYS A 59 13.13 -8.11 -9.60
CA LYS A 59 14.50 -7.55 -9.49
C LYS A 59 15.51 -8.26 -10.39
N SER A 60 15.21 -9.46 -10.87
CA SER A 60 16.17 -10.30 -11.62
C SER A 60 16.23 -10.01 -13.13
N ARG A 61 15.27 -9.28 -13.67
CA ARG A 61 15.13 -9.03 -15.10
C ARG A 61 14.50 -7.66 -15.37
N LEU A 62 14.54 -7.21 -16.61
CA LEU A 62 13.96 -5.92 -17.03
C LEU A 62 12.47 -5.85 -16.72
N ALA A 63 11.72 -6.89 -17.09
CA ALA A 63 10.27 -7.02 -16.84
C ALA A 63 9.46 -5.83 -17.38
N VAL A 64 9.88 -5.29 -18.49
CA VAL A 64 9.19 -4.27 -19.28
C VAL A 64 9.25 -4.72 -20.73
N ASP A 65 8.10 -4.86 -21.34
CA ASP A 65 7.98 -5.22 -22.76
C ASP A 65 8.18 -3.97 -23.61
N VAL A 66 9.41 -3.80 -24.15
CA VAL A 66 9.81 -2.61 -24.91
C VAL A 66 9.07 -2.53 -26.25
N ASP A 67 8.77 -3.70 -26.85
CA ASP A 67 8.14 -3.80 -28.17
C ASP A 67 6.61 -3.65 -28.09
N ASN A 68 6.03 -3.82 -26.90
CA ASN A 68 4.61 -3.71 -26.63
C ASN A 68 4.31 -2.55 -25.67
N HIS A 69 4.43 -1.32 -26.14
CA HIS A 69 4.07 -0.09 -25.40
C HIS A 69 4.72 0.05 -24.02
N PHE A 70 5.87 -0.59 -23.78
CA PHE A 70 6.58 -0.60 -22.48
C PHE A 70 5.76 -1.19 -21.34
N GLU A 71 4.91 -2.16 -21.62
CA GLU A 71 4.03 -2.75 -20.62
C GLU A 71 4.83 -3.40 -19.47
N PRO A 72 4.56 -3.01 -18.21
CA PRO A 72 5.30 -3.51 -17.05
C PRO A 72 4.71 -4.82 -16.53
N GLU A 73 5.55 -5.81 -16.28
CA GLU A 73 5.16 -7.07 -15.65
C GLU A 73 5.28 -6.98 -14.13
N TYR A 74 4.16 -6.81 -13.45
CA TYR A 74 4.13 -6.75 -11.98
C TYR A 74 3.98 -8.11 -11.33
N ILE A 75 4.79 -8.37 -10.30
CA ILE A 75 4.70 -9.53 -9.43
C ILE A 75 4.47 -9.12 -7.98
N ASN A 76 3.99 -10.04 -7.16
CA ASN A 76 3.91 -9.82 -5.72
C ASN A 76 5.32 -9.74 -5.12
N ILE A 77 5.58 -8.72 -4.31
CA ILE A 77 6.89 -8.51 -3.69
C ILE A 77 7.20 -9.68 -2.74
N ARG A 78 8.40 -10.25 -2.88
CA ARG A 78 8.88 -11.30 -1.98
C ARG A 78 8.89 -10.79 -0.53
N GLY A 79 8.35 -11.58 0.39
CA GLY A 79 8.20 -11.21 1.81
C GLY A 79 6.86 -10.53 2.15
N LYS A 80 6.09 -10.03 1.16
CA LYS A 80 4.76 -9.43 1.39
C LYS A 80 3.61 -10.45 1.47
N GLY A 81 3.90 -11.74 1.32
CA GLY A 81 2.89 -12.79 1.38
C GLY A 81 1.98 -12.75 2.63
N PRO A 82 2.51 -12.57 3.85
CA PRO A 82 1.68 -12.41 5.05
C PRO A 82 0.71 -11.24 4.97
N THR A 83 1.19 -10.05 4.58
CA THR A 83 0.38 -8.84 4.42
C THR A 83 -0.72 -9.03 3.37
N ILE A 84 -0.38 -9.62 2.23
CA ILE A 84 -1.35 -9.92 1.15
C ILE A 84 -2.44 -10.88 1.63
N ARG A 85 -2.07 -11.93 2.37
CA ARG A 85 -3.04 -12.87 2.96
C ARG A 85 -3.95 -12.20 3.97
N GLU A 86 -3.42 -11.34 4.82
CA GLU A 86 -4.20 -10.57 5.78
C GLU A 86 -5.18 -9.63 5.06
N LEU A 87 -4.72 -8.86 4.07
CA LEU A 87 -5.56 -7.98 3.25
C LEU A 87 -6.71 -8.76 2.59
N LYS A 88 -6.42 -9.89 1.95
CA LYS A 88 -7.45 -10.74 1.32
C LYS A 88 -8.45 -11.31 2.33
N LYS A 89 -7.96 -11.77 3.49
CA LYS A 89 -8.82 -12.31 4.56
C LYS A 89 -9.79 -11.28 5.10
N GLU A 90 -9.29 -10.09 5.42
CA GLU A 90 -10.11 -9.02 5.99
C GLU A 90 -11.04 -8.41 4.93
N ALA A 91 -10.60 -8.29 3.68
CA ALA A 91 -11.45 -7.84 2.58
C ALA A 91 -12.63 -8.78 2.33
N ALA A 92 -12.41 -10.09 2.37
CA ALA A 92 -13.47 -11.09 2.20
C ALA A 92 -14.58 -11.04 3.27
N SER A 93 -14.26 -10.54 4.47
CA SER A 93 -15.22 -10.38 5.57
C SER A 93 -15.78 -8.96 5.70
N ALA A 94 -15.25 -8.01 4.93
CA ALA A 94 -15.63 -6.60 4.99
C ALA A 94 -16.94 -6.33 4.23
N LYS A 95 -17.73 -5.39 4.73
CA LYS A 95 -18.91 -4.87 4.02
C LYS A 95 -18.49 -4.00 2.82
N ARG A 96 -17.41 -3.23 2.96
CA ARG A 96 -16.85 -2.33 1.97
C ARG A 96 -15.34 -2.21 2.21
N VAL A 97 -14.59 -2.05 1.15
CA VAL A 97 -13.15 -1.76 1.21
C VAL A 97 -12.90 -0.36 0.71
N LEU A 98 -12.13 0.43 1.47
CA LEU A 98 -11.70 1.76 1.11
C LEU A 98 -10.17 1.84 1.16
N LEU A 99 -9.58 2.49 0.19
CA LEU A 99 -8.15 2.67 0.02
C LEU A 99 -7.78 4.10 0.39
N ALA A 100 -6.97 4.28 1.44
CA ALA A 100 -6.65 5.55 2.06
C ALA A 100 -5.13 5.76 2.14
N THR A 101 -4.44 5.54 1.04
CA THR A 101 -3.02 5.84 0.86
C THR A 101 -2.81 7.34 0.64
N ASP A 102 -1.58 7.82 0.62
CA ASP A 102 -1.27 9.24 0.46
C ASP A 102 -1.86 9.84 -0.85
N PRO A 103 -2.18 11.13 -0.86
CA PRO A 103 -2.76 11.82 -2.00
C PRO A 103 -1.68 12.22 -3.03
N ASP A 104 -0.83 11.28 -3.41
CA ASP A 104 0.20 11.45 -4.42
C ASP A 104 0.20 10.26 -5.41
N ARG A 105 1.02 10.33 -6.45
CA ARG A 105 1.11 9.26 -7.47
C ARG A 105 1.58 7.92 -6.90
N GLU A 106 2.45 7.92 -5.87
CA GLU A 106 2.90 6.68 -5.23
C GLU A 106 1.76 6.02 -4.45
N GLY A 107 1.01 6.83 -3.66
CA GLY A 107 -0.17 6.33 -2.94
C GLY A 107 -1.27 5.86 -3.90
N GLU A 108 -1.47 6.53 -5.03
CA GLU A 108 -2.45 6.13 -6.03
C GLU A 108 -2.07 4.78 -6.67
N ALA A 109 -0.79 4.59 -7.00
CA ALA A 109 -0.29 3.31 -7.51
C ALA A 109 -0.38 2.18 -6.47
N ILE A 110 -0.11 2.47 -5.19
CA ILE A 110 -0.30 1.49 -4.10
C ILE A 110 -1.77 1.09 -4.02
N SER A 111 -2.70 2.05 -4.06
CA SER A 111 -4.14 1.77 -4.08
C SER A 111 -4.55 0.92 -5.27
N TRP A 112 -4.06 1.23 -6.48
CA TRP A 112 -4.33 0.47 -7.68
C TRP A 112 -3.81 -0.98 -7.59
N HIS A 113 -2.59 -1.16 -7.08
CA HIS A 113 -2.05 -2.51 -6.85
C HIS A 113 -2.84 -3.32 -5.83
N ILE A 114 -3.36 -2.67 -4.77
CA ILE A 114 -4.21 -3.32 -3.76
C ILE A 114 -5.58 -3.65 -4.37
N ALA A 115 -6.18 -2.74 -5.13
CA ALA A 115 -7.44 -2.98 -5.84
C ALA A 115 -7.33 -4.21 -6.75
N HIS A 116 -6.27 -4.29 -7.55
CA HIS A 116 -5.99 -5.46 -8.39
C HIS A 116 -5.86 -6.76 -7.59
N LEU A 117 -5.16 -6.76 -6.44
CA LEU A 117 -4.99 -7.95 -5.59
C LEU A 117 -6.30 -8.42 -4.93
N LEU A 118 -7.20 -7.49 -4.66
CA LEU A 118 -8.48 -7.75 -3.99
C LEU A 118 -9.64 -7.93 -4.97
N GLY A 119 -9.42 -7.76 -6.28
CA GLY A 119 -10.46 -7.83 -7.31
C GLY A 119 -11.45 -6.67 -7.22
N ILE A 120 -11.02 -5.49 -6.80
CA ILE A 120 -11.84 -4.28 -6.72
C ILE A 120 -11.71 -3.54 -8.05
N ASP A 121 -12.85 -3.11 -8.61
CA ASP A 121 -12.87 -2.27 -9.80
C ASP A 121 -12.28 -0.88 -9.49
N PRO A 122 -11.20 -0.45 -10.19
CA PRO A 122 -10.60 0.86 -9.99
C PRO A 122 -11.54 2.03 -10.28
N THR A 123 -12.58 1.83 -11.09
CA THR A 123 -13.58 2.85 -11.41
C THR A 123 -14.63 3.02 -10.32
N SER A 124 -14.69 2.10 -9.36
CA SER A 124 -15.60 2.17 -8.22
C SER A 124 -15.15 3.23 -7.20
N GLU A 125 -16.08 3.70 -6.37
CA GLU A 125 -15.79 4.62 -5.26
C GLU A 125 -15.08 3.89 -4.11
N CYS A 126 -13.84 3.46 -4.35
CA CYS A 126 -13.03 2.72 -3.38
C CYS A 126 -11.87 3.53 -2.78
N ARG A 127 -11.59 4.73 -3.29
CA ARG A 127 -10.48 5.59 -2.90
C ARG A 127 -10.97 6.76 -2.04
N ILE A 128 -10.28 7.05 -0.94
CA ILE A 128 -10.48 8.28 -0.15
C ILE A 128 -9.14 9.00 0.02
N GLU A 129 -9.19 10.32 0.12
CA GLU A 129 -8.03 11.19 0.28
C GLU A 129 -8.20 12.13 1.45
N PHE A 130 -7.14 12.36 2.18
CA PHE A 130 -7.03 13.38 3.20
C PHE A 130 -5.58 13.89 3.24
N ASN A 131 -5.42 15.20 3.34
CA ASN A 131 -4.10 15.85 3.39
C ASN A 131 -3.54 15.87 4.81
N GLU A 132 -4.40 15.72 5.81
CA GLU A 132 -4.03 15.77 7.23
C GLU A 132 -4.59 14.55 7.96
N ILE A 133 -3.80 14.02 8.92
CA ILE A 133 -4.23 12.90 9.76
C ILE A 133 -4.83 13.43 11.06
N ASN A 134 -5.90 14.18 10.94
CA ASN A 134 -6.76 14.56 12.06
C ASN A 134 -8.12 13.86 11.97
N LYS A 135 -8.87 13.88 13.06
CA LYS A 135 -10.13 13.13 13.18
C LYS A 135 -11.22 13.68 12.26
N GLU A 136 -11.25 14.97 12.08
CA GLU A 136 -12.20 15.70 11.28
C GLU A 136 -11.98 15.45 9.77
N ALA A 137 -10.74 15.63 9.30
CA ALA A 137 -10.37 15.39 7.90
C ALA A 137 -10.61 13.92 7.49
N VAL A 138 -10.24 12.96 8.33
CA VAL A 138 -10.49 11.54 8.05
C VAL A 138 -11.98 11.23 7.97
N LYS A 139 -12.80 11.78 8.86
CA LYS A 139 -14.25 11.57 8.84
C LYS A 139 -14.91 12.24 7.64
N GLU A 140 -14.43 13.40 7.23
CA GLU A 140 -14.93 14.11 6.05
C GLU A 140 -14.59 13.34 4.77
N ALA A 141 -13.33 12.87 4.62
CA ALA A 141 -12.90 12.07 3.49
C ALA A 141 -13.74 10.79 3.30
N LEU A 142 -14.19 10.16 4.39
CA LEU A 142 -15.06 8.98 4.34
C LEU A 142 -16.43 9.24 3.72
N LYS A 143 -16.89 10.49 3.65
CA LYS A 143 -18.16 10.88 3.02
C LYS A 143 -18.01 11.07 1.50
N HIS A 144 -16.79 11.28 1.02
CA HIS A 144 -16.49 11.61 -0.37
C HIS A 144 -15.50 10.62 -1.00
N PRO A 145 -15.86 9.33 -1.08
CA PRO A 145 -15.02 8.35 -1.77
C PRO A 145 -15.09 8.61 -3.29
N ARG A 146 -14.00 8.30 -3.97
CA ARG A 146 -13.86 8.47 -5.42
C ARG A 146 -13.29 7.21 -6.08
N ALA A 147 -13.25 7.21 -7.40
CA ALA A 147 -12.50 6.23 -8.19
C ALA A 147 -10.99 6.46 -8.06
N ILE A 148 -10.20 5.45 -8.39
CA ILE A 148 -8.74 5.58 -8.51
C ILE A 148 -8.42 6.48 -9.72
N ASN A 149 -7.50 7.43 -9.54
CA ASN A 149 -7.06 8.30 -10.60
C ASN A 149 -6.01 7.59 -11.48
N MET A 150 -6.47 7.02 -12.60
CA MET A 150 -5.59 6.28 -13.50
C MET A 150 -4.48 7.15 -14.11
N GLY A 151 -4.69 8.45 -14.30
CA GLY A 151 -3.64 9.35 -14.77
C GLY A 151 -2.45 9.46 -13.80
N LEU A 152 -2.70 9.43 -12.48
CA LEU A 152 -1.65 9.37 -11.46
C LEU A 152 -0.98 7.99 -11.41
N VAL A 153 -1.75 6.91 -11.59
CA VAL A 153 -1.21 5.55 -11.70
C VAL A 153 -0.28 5.45 -12.91
N ASP A 154 -0.70 5.91 -14.07
CA ASP A 154 0.09 5.89 -15.30
C ASP A 154 1.36 6.74 -15.17
N ALA A 155 1.28 7.90 -14.52
CA ALA A 155 2.45 8.74 -14.25
C ALA A 155 3.47 8.03 -13.33
N GLN A 156 3.01 7.28 -12.34
CA GLN A 156 3.88 6.49 -11.48
C GLN A 156 4.48 5.29 -12.26
N GLN A 157 3.68 4.60 -13.06
CA GLN A 157 4.14 3.48 -13.89
C GLN A 157 5.20 3.94 -14.90
N ALA A 158 4.95 5.05 -15.61
CA ALA A 158 5.90 5.61 -16.57
C ALA A 158 7.24 5.94 -15.88
N ARG A 159 7.20 6.57 -14.68
CA ARG A 159 8.40 6.80 -13.89
C ARG A 159 9.10 5.50 -13.52
N ARG A 160 8.35 4.49 -13.06
CA ARG A 160 8.89 3.19 -12.65
C ARG A 160 9.56 2.46 -13.80
N VAL A 161 8.92 2.48 -14.98
CA VAL A 161 9.45 1.90 -16.21
C VAL A 161 10.72 2.63 -16.65
N LEU A 162 10.72 3.96 -16.66
CA LEU A 162 11.88 4.76 -17.04
C LEU A 162 13.08 4.50 -16.12
N ASP A 163 12.87 4.50 -14.79
CA ASP A 163 13.93 4.21 -13.83
C ASP A 163 14.47 2.78 -14.01
N ARG A 164 13.61 1.83 -14.39
CA ARG A 164 13.99 0.45 -14.73
C ARG A 164 14.86 0.37 -15.99
N LEU A 165 14.43 1.00 -17.07
CA LEU A 165 15.17 1.03 -18.32
C LEU A 165 16.54 1.65 -18.14
N VAL A 166 16.62 2.84 -17.56
CA VAL A 166 17.90 3.53 -17.29
C VAL A 166 18.82 2.67 -16.45
N GLY A 167 18.31 2.14 -15.32
CA GLY A 167 19.12 1.33 -14.40
C GLY A 167 19.67 0.07 -15.04
N TYR A 168 18.85 -0.67 -15.80
CA TYR A 168 19.23 -1.97 -16.36
C TYR A 168 20.06 -1.88 -17.63
N GLN A 169 19.92 -0.81 -18.41
CA GLN A 169 20.69 -0.63 -19.65
C GLN A 169 22.03 0.08 -19.39
N ILE A 170 22.05 1.09 -18.52
CA ILE A 170 23.26 1.90 -18.30
C ILE A 170 24.17 1.29 -17.23
N SER A 171 23.63 0.68 -16.16
CA SER A 171 24.49 0.10 -15.11
C SER A 171 25.48 -0.96 -15.63
N PRO A 172 25.10 -1.91 -16.53
CA PRO A 172 26.05 -2.85 -17.12
C PRO A 172 27.14 -2.17 -17.96
N LEU A 173 26.81 -1.07 -18.63
CA LEU A 173 27.81 -0.27 -19.38
C LEU A 173 28.84 0.35 -18.42
N LEU A 174 28.40 0.89 -17.28
CA LEU A 174 29.29 1.39 -16.26
C LEU A 174 30.18 0.30 -15.68
N TRP A 175 29.67 -0.92 -15.49
CA TRP A 175 30.48 -2.05 -15.01
C TRP A 175 31.56 -2.46 -15.99
N LYS A 176 31.27 -2.38 -17.29
CA LYS A 176 32.22 -2.72 -18.36
C LYS A 176 33.27 -1.64 -18.56
N LYS A 177 32.89 -0.38 -18.49
CA LYS A 177 33.76 0.75 -18.88
C LYS A 177 34.46 1.46 -17.71
N VAL A 178 33.88 1.40 -16.51
CA VAL A 178 34.38 2.11 -15.33
C VAL A 178 34.74 1.12 -14.22
N ARG A 179 33.75 0.62 -13.46
CA ARG A 179 33.98 -0.31 -12.36
C ARG A 179 32.69 -1.08 -12.00
N ARG A 180 32.83 -2.34 -11.60
CA ARG A 180 31.71 -3.14 -11.07
C ARG A 180 31.13 -2.51 -9.78
N GLY A 181 29.82 -2.65 -9.58
CA GLY A 181 29.09 -2.16 -8.42
C GLY A 181 28.57 -0.72 -8.54
N LEU A 182 28.86 -0.02 -9.63
CA LEU A 182 28.25 1.28 -9.93
C LEU A 182 26.79 1.09 -10.37
N SER A 183 25.95 2.06 -10.06
CA SER A 183 24.54 2.08 -10.44
C SER A 183 24.21 3.36 -11.16
N ALA A 184 23.60 3.25 -12.33
CA ALA A 184 23.00 4.39 -13.02
C ALA A 184 21.60 4.63 -12.49
N GLY A 185 21.26 5.89 -12.26
CA GLY A 185 19.94 6.30 -11.84
C GLY A 185 19.62 7.71 -12.32
N ARG A 186 18.41 7.91 -12.84
CA ARG A 186 17.99 9.19 -13.41
C ARG A 186 18.07 10.34 -12.39
N VAL A 187 17.57 10.14 -11.18
CA VAL A 187 17.60 11.14 -10.09
C VAL A 187 19.03 11.39 -9.61
N GLN A 188 19.83 10.33 -9.44
CA GLN A 188 21.23 10.43 -9.04
C GLN A 188 22.05 11.23 -10.04
N SER A 189 21.87 11.00 -11.34
CA SER A 189 22.60 11.69 -12.40
C SER A 189 22.24 13.18 -12.46
N ALA A 190 20.95 13.53 -12.32
CA ALA A 190 20.51 14.91 -12.29
C ALA A 190 21.05 15.65 -11.04
N ALA A 191 20.96 15.03 -9.88
CA ALA A 191 21.49 15.63 -8.63
C ALA A 191 23.01 15.84 -8.69
N LEU A 192 23.75 14.85 -9.19
CA LEU A 192 25.19 14.96 -9.34
C LEU A 192 25.57 16.08 -10.32
N LYS A 193 24.86 16.19 -11.45
CA LYS A 193 25.09 17.27 -12.41
C LYS A 193 24.94 18.65 -11.75
N ILE A 194 23.86 18.88 -11.02
CA ILE A 194 23.62 20.15 -10.31
C ILE A 194 24.76 20.47 -9.34
N ILE A 195 25.25 19.47 -8.60
CA ILE A 195 26.37 19.64 -7.66
C ILE A 195 27.65 20.00 -8.42
N CYS A 196 27.98 19.29 -9.52
CA CYS A 196 29.16 19.55 -10.32
C CYS A 196 29.11 20.93 -11.01
N ASP A 197 27.94 21.32 -11.52
CA ASP A 197 27.75 22.64 -12.13
C ASP A 197 28.02 23.74 -11.07
N ARG A 198 27.47 23.58 -9.87
CA ARG A 198 27.71 24.53 -8.77
C ARG A 198 29.16 24.59 -8.34
N GLU A 199 29.86 23.45 -8.25
CA GLU A 199 31.27 23.36 -7.92
C GLU A 199 32.17 24.04 -8.96
N THR A 200 31.71 24.08 -10.22
CA THR A 200 32.42 24.77 -11.31
C THR A 200 32.25 26.29 -11.25
N GLU A 201 31.16 26.78 -10.64
CA GLU A 201 30.89 28.21 -10.45
C GLU A 201 31.69 28.83 -9.26
N ILE A 202 32.20 28.01 -8.34
CA ILE A 202 32.98 28.42 -7.16
C ILE A 202 34.46 28.53 -7.50
#